data_660436652bd9084dd15482172626da44
#
_entry.id   660436652bd9084dd15482172626da44
#
_cell.length_a   1.000
_cell.length_b   1.000
_cell.length_c   1.000
_cell.angle_alpha   90.00
_cell.angle_beta   90.00
_cell.angle_gamma   90.00
#
_symmetry.space_group_name_H-M   'P 1'
#
loop_
_entity.id
_entity.type
_entity.pdbx_description
1 polymer ?
#
loop_
_entity_poly.entity_id
_entity_poly.type
_entity_poly.pdbx_seq_one_letter_code
_entity_poly.pdbx_strand_id
1 'polypeptide(L)'
;MGFLNKIFGSKEKDNSKNKIKVNLKEIGEIDKCPYCKKTLEKIPSRKSKCPYCSKYMFSRTRTLDRKKVLVTKNEKDEIELEWTRFYEANENAELMQNDKYAKAKRDLTKQFGKEPSMNDVKWRVYNEKTLALASNRQWGLYRNNKLDMVKLLEKEGKQKEALQTLLEICYLDLNGCRNLSTINGKPMSKKESDELGIMDFDTSMAFLALGIISMVRDNIKSLNLDFKEVKKLFIEINNKTKPLKNMPLNPEQAWKKLLSEMKSK
;
A
#
# COMPACT_ATOMS: atom_id res chain seq x y z
N MET A 1 6.72 -11.50 38.14
CA MET A 1 6.16 -12.39 37.13
C MET A 1 4.64 -12.17 37.11
N GLY A 2 4.02 -11.72 36.01
CA GLY A 2 2.56 -11.63 35.95
C GLY A 2 1.96 -10.42 35.24
N PHE A 3 2.53 -9.91 34.11
CA PHE A 3 1.89 -8.82 33.36
C PHE A 3 1.74 -9.07 31.85
N LEU A 4 2.15 -10.21 31.33
CA LEU A 4 2.14 -10.51 29.87
C LEU A 4 1.00 -11.41 29.40
N ASN A 5 0.11 -11.89 30.29
CA ASN A 5 -0.99 -12.81 29.90
C ASN A 5 -2.35 -12.16 29.68
N LYS A 6 -2.45 -10.82 29.55
CA LYS A 6 -3.73 -10.12 29.33
C LYS A 6 -3.93 -9.54 27.92
N ILE A 7 -2.96 -9.71 27.02
CA ILE A 7 -3.04 -9.08 25.66
C ILE A 7 -3.45 -10.08 24.56
N PHE A 8 -3.44 -11.38 24.79
CA PHE A 8 -3.78 -12.40 23.77
C PHE A 8 -4.99 -13.26 24.09
N GLY A 9 -5.90 -12.75 24.90
CA GLY A 9 -7.19 -13.40 25.21
C GLY A 9 -8.33 -12.82 24.37
N SER A 10 -8.20 -12.71 23.06
CA SER A 10 -9.36 -12.42 22.19
C SER A 10 -10.13 -13.72 21.94
N LYS A 11 -11.32 -13.81 22.53
CA LYS A 11 -12.35 -14.79 22.20
C LYS A 11 -12.47 -14.86 20.68
N GLU A 12 -12.21 -16.03 20.09
CA GLU A 12 -12.65 -16.37 18.74
C GLU A 12 -14.17 -16.17 18.66
N LYS A 13 -14.58 -15.02 18.13
CA LYS A 13 -15.95 -14.87 17.65
C LYS A 13 -16.04 -15.71 16.39
N ASP A 14 -16.87 -16.71 16.44
CA ASP A 14 -17.29 -17.55 15.31
C ASP A 14 -17.84 -16.66 14.18
N ASN A 15 -16.94 -16.26 13.27
CA ASN A 15 -17.25 -15.45 12.09
C ASN A 15 -17.56 -16.34 10.88
N SER A 16 -18.31 -17.44 11.10
CA SER A 16 -18.67 -18.39 10.03
C SER A 16 -19.71 -17.88 9.01
N LYS A 17 -20.20 -16.62 9.11
CA LYS A 17 -21.40 -16.19 8.36
C LYS A 17 -21.18 -15.38 7.09
N ASN A 18 -19.94 -15.04 6.66
CA ASN A 18 -19.73 -14.33 5.39
C ASN A 18 -18.46 -14.80 4.66
N LYS A 19 -18.33 -16.12 4.42
CA LYS A 19 -17.29 -16.62 3.53
C LYS A 19 -17.65 -16.23 2.09
N ILE A 20 -16.92 -15.25 1.55
CA ILE A 20 -16.95 -14.96 0.11
C ILE A 20 -16.56 -16.25 -0.61
N LYS A 21 -17.46 -16.77 -1.46
CA LYS A 21 -17.20 -17.95 -2.29
C LYS A 21 -16.19 -17.59 -3.37
N VAL A 22 -14.90 -17.62 -3.05
CA VAL A 22 -13.85 -17.66 -4.04
C VAL A 22 -13.81 -19.09 -4.57
N ASN A 23 -13.87 -19.26 -5.89
CA ASN A 23 -13.81 -20.59 -6.51
C ASN A 23 -12.35 -21.06 -6.46
N LEU A 24 -11.97 -21.72 -5.35
CA LEU A 24 -10.61 -22.18 -5.06
C LEU A 24 -10.38 -23.53 -5.73
N LYS A 25 -9.25 -23.69 -6.41
CA LYS A 25 -8.89 -24.92 -7.12
C LYS A 25 -8.06 -25.85 -6.25
N GLU A 26 -8.20 -27.13 -6.48
CA GLU A 26 -7.33 -28.15 -5.92
C GLU A 26 -6.05 -28.26 -6.77
N ILE A 27 -5.06 -27.42 -6.43
CA ILE A 27 -3.78 -27.32 -7.16
C ILE A 27 -2.68 -28.01 -6.36
N GLY A 28 -1.78 -28.72 -7.05
CA GLY A 28 -0.57 -29.30 -6.51
C GLY A 28 -0.73 -30.68 -5.87
N GLU A 29 0.40 -31.29 -5.59
CA GLU A 29 0.53 -32.63 -5.01
C GLU A 29 1.03 -32.54 -3.57
N ILE A 30 0.57 -33.42 -2.68
CA ILE A 30 1.00 -33.38 -1.26
C ILE A 30 2.39 -34.00 -1.11
N ASP A 31 2.57 -35.22 -1.64
CA ASP A 31 3.75 -36.06 -1.45
C ASP A 31 4.42 -36.51 -2.75
N LYS A 32 3.90 -36.05 -3.90
CA LYS A 32 4.39 -36.45 -5.23
C LYS A 32 5.03 -35.30 -5.97
N CYS A 33 5.99 -35.62 -6.83
CA CYS A 33 6.54 -34.65 -7.76
C CYS A 33 5.44 -34.16 -8.73
N PRO A 34 5.23 -32.84 -8.90
CA PRO A 34 4.19 -32.33 -9.81
C PRO A 34 4.45 -32.66 -11.30
N TYR A 35 5.70 -33.03 -11.65
CA TYR A 35 6.08 -33.31 -13.02
C TYR A 35 6.04 -34.81 -13.36
N CYS A 36 6.71 -35.65 -12.56
CA CYS A 36 6.85 -37.10 -12.85
C CYS A 36 5.94 -37.98 -11.99
N LYS A 37 5.17 -37.39 -11.08
CA LYS A 37 4.20 -38.06 -10.18
C LYS A 37 4.78 -39.14 -9.25
N LYS A 38 6.11 -39.29 -9.21
CA LYS A 38 6.74 -40.20 -8.24
C LYS A 38 6.63 -39.66 -6.84
N THR A 39 6.30 -40.52 -5.88
CA THR A 39 6.26 -40.20 -4.46
C THR A 39 7.64 -39.88 -3.94
N LEU A 40 7.74 -38.86 -3.10
CA LEU A 40 8.99 -38.37 -2.52
C LEU A 40 9.11 -38.90 -1.07
N GLU A 41 10.25 -39.48 -0.74
CA GLU A 41 10.55 -39.95 0.62
C GLU A 41 10.56 -38.78 1.62
N LYS A 42 11.04 -37.61 1.17
CA LYS A 42 11.08 -36.40 1.96
C LYS A 42 10.44 -35.24 1.20
N ILE A 43 9.40 -34.66 1.79
CA ILE A 43 8.69 -33.50 1.22
C ILE A 43 9.53 -32.24 1.48
N PRO A 44 9.97 -31.53 0.43
CA PRO A 44 10.76 -30.32 0.60
C PRO A 44 9.90 -29.15 1.14
N SER A 45 10.51 -28.34 2.00
CA SER A 45 9.87 -27.13 2.56
C SER A 45 10.07 -25.87 1.69
N ARG A 46 10.95 -25.95 0.69
CA ARG A 46 11.37 -24.84 -0.19
C ARG A 46 11.43 -25.32 -1.63
N LYS A 47 11.82 -24.40 -2.54
CA LYS A 47 12.21 -24.78 -3.92
C LYS A 47 13.31 -25.85 -3.88
N SER A 48 13.10 -26.95 -4.57
CA SER A 48 14.07 -28.05 -4.67
C SER A 48 13.98 -28.77 -6.01
N LYS A 49 15.03 -29.50 -6.37
CA LYS A 49 15.01 -30.41 -7.53
C LYS A 49 14.38 -31.75 -7.13
N CYS A 50 13.57 -32.31 -8.01
CA CYS A 50 13.08 -33.65 -7.85
C CYS A 50 14.24 -34.67 -8.04
N PRO A 51 14.43 -35.63 -7.12
CA PRO A 51 15.50 -36.63 -7.25
C PRO A 51 15.32 -37.56 -8.44
N TYR A 52 14.10 -37.70 -8.97
CA TYR A 52 13.79 -38.61 -10.06
C TYR A 52 13.81 -37.96 -11.45
N CYS A 53 13.37 -36.73 -11.59
CA CYS A 53 13.29 -36.05 -12.89
C CYS A 53 14.09 -34.76 -12.99
N SER A 54 14.81 -34.36 -11.92
CA SER A 54 15.68 -33.20 -11.82
C SER A 54 15.01 -31.86 -12.09
N LYS A 55 13.67 -31.79 -12.30
CA LYS A 55 12.93 -30.54 -12.47
C LYS A 55 12.75 -29.85 -11.13
N TYR A 56 12.75 -28.50 -11.15
CA TYR A 56 12.50 -27.71 -9.96
C TYR A 56 11.02 -27.71 -9.62
N MET A 57 10.70 -28.06 -8.37
CA MET A 57 9.38 -27.96 -7.78
C MET A 57 9.38 -26.96 -6.63
N PHE A 58 8.22 -26.41 -6.30
CA PHE A 58 8.04 -25.38 -5.29
C PHE A 58 7.07 -25.88 -4.23
N SER A 59 7.39 -25.64 -2.96
CA SER A 59 6.45 -25.91 -1.87
C SER A 59 5.63 -24.64 -1.61
N ARG A 60 4.29 -24.76 -1.62
CA ARG A 60 3.34 -23.67 -1.35
C ARG A 60 2.21 -24.15 -0.45
N THR A 61 1.59 -23.23 0.26
CA THR A 61 0.36 -23.47 1.02
C THR A 61 -0.82 -23.19 0.11
N ARG A 62 -1.67 -24.16 -0.12
CA ARG A 62 -2.87 -24.05 -0.94
C ARG A 62 -3.94 -23.23 -0.22
N THR A 63 -4.64 -22.35 -0.92
CA THR A 63 -5.67 -21.47 -0.35
C THR A 63 -6.91 -22.24 0.09
N LEU A 64 -7.27 -23.29 -0.63
CA LEU A 64 -8.49 -24.08 -0.44
C LEU A 64 -8.57 -24.70 0.96
N ASP A 65 -7.54 -25.39 1.41
CA ASP A 65 -7.53 -26.23 2.62
C ASP A 65 -6.32 -25.99 3.54
N ARG A 66 -5.50 -24.98 3.21
CA ARG A 66 -4.27 -24.62 3.95
C ARG A 66 -3.21 -25.72 3.96
N LYS A 67 -3.35 -26.76 3.15
CA LYS A 67 -2.35 -27.81 3.05
C LYS A 67 -1.11 -27.34 2.29
N LYS A 68 0.02 -27.86 2.70
CA LYS A 68 1.29 -27.68 2.00
C LYS A 68 1.31 -28.63 0.79
N VAL A 69 1.57 -28.09 -0.39
CA VAL A 69 1.59 -28.84 -1.65
C VAL A 69 2.85 -28.54 -2.44
N LEU A 70 3.23 -29.48 -3.28
CA LEU A 70 4.31 -29.36 -4.25
C LEU A 70 3.73 -28.99 -5.61
N VAL A 71 4.27 -27.96 -6.22
CA VAL A 71 3.73 -27.36 -7.43
C VAL A 71 4.81 -27.09 -8.46
N THR A 72 4.42 -26.99 -9.71
CA THR A 72 5.21 -26.46 -10.82
C THR A 72 5.38 -24.94 -10.67
N LYS A 73 6.16 -24.30 -11.56
CA LYS A 73 6.30 -22.85 -11.57
C LYS A 73 4.97 -22.15 -11.85
N ASN A 74 4.22 -22.62 -12.85
CA ASN A 74 2.94 -22.00 -13.22
C ASN A 74 1.89 -22.15 -12.12
N GLU A 75 1.76 -23.34 -11.53
CA GLU A 75 0.86 -23.59 -10.40
C GLU A 75 1.24 -22.77 -9.16
N LYS A 76 2.54 -22.50 -8.94
CA LYS A 76 3.02 -21.60 -7.90
C LYS A 76 2.45 -20.19 -8.10
N ASP A 77 2.57 -19.66 -9.31
CA ASP A 77 2.10 -18.31 -9.64
C ASP A 77 0.56 -18.23 -9.53
N GLU A 78 -0.14 -19.31 -9.89
CA GLU A 78 -1.60 -19.41 -9.72
C GLU A 78 -2.02 -19.41 -8.25
N ILE A 79 -1.35 -20.17 -7.37
CA ILE A 79 -1.61 -20.15 -5.91
C ILE A 79 -1.33 -18.75 -5.31
N GLU A 80 -0.23 -18.10 -5.73
CA GLU A 80 0.10 -16.76 -5.25
C GLU A 80 -0.97 -15.74 -5.66
N LEU A 81 -1.52 -15.86 -6.86
CA LEU A 81 -2.65 -15.04 -7.33
C LEU A 81 -3.94 -15.33 -6.54
N GLU A 82 -4.24 -16.61 -6.25
CA GLU A 82 -5.39 -16.96 -5.40
C GLU A 82 -5.26 -16.38 -4.00
N TRP A 83 -4.08 -16.43 -3.39
CA TRP A 83 -3.82 -15.80 -2.10
C TRP A 83 -4.08 -14.30 -2.13
N THR A 84 -3.58 -13.61 -3.16
CA THR A 84 -3.80 -12.17 -3.35
C THR A 84 -5.30 -11.86 -3.38
N ARG A 85 -6.07 -12.59 -4.20
CA ARG A 85 -7.53 -12.44 -4.29
C ARG A 85 -8.24 -12.71 -2.96
N PHE A 86 -7.80 -13.74 -2.24
CA PHE A 86 -8.35 -14.09 -0.94
C PHE A 86 -8.13 -12.99 0.09
N TYR A 87 -6.93 -12.45 0.18
CA TYR A 87 -6.62 -11.35 1.09
C TYR A 87 -7.37 -10.07 0.72
N GLU A 88 -7.44 -9.73 -0.56
CA GLU A 88 -8.21 -8.58 -1.03
C GLU A 88 -9.70 -8.69 -0.73
N ALA A 89 -10.28 -9.88 -0.90
CA ALA A 89 -11.68 -10.11 -0.60
C ALA A 89 -11.97 -9.94 0.90
N ASN A 90 -11.10 -10.48 1.76
CA ASN A 90 -11.22 -10.32 3.21
C ASN A 90 -11.04 -8.85 3.64
N GLU A 91 -10.01 -8.17 3.14
CA GLU A 91 -9.79 -6.73 3.39
C GLU A 91 -11.03 -5.91 3.00
N ASN A 92 -11.58 -6.16 1.82
CA ASN A 92 -12.77 -5.45 1.36
C ASN A 92 -14.00 -5.74 2.24
N ALA A 93 -14.15 -6.97 2.72
CA ALA A 93 -15.23 -7.33 3.63
C ALA A 93 -15.08 -6.63 4.99
N GLU A 94 -13.88 -6.55 5.54
CA GLU A 94 -13.58 -5.81 6.76
C GLU A 94 -13.82 -4.30 6.60
N LEU A 95 -13.37 -3.72 5.48
CA LEU A 95 -13.59 -2.31 5.18
C LEU A 95 -15.08 -1.97 5.11
N MET A 96 -15.92 -2.85 4.55
CA MET A 96 -17.35 -2.63 4.47
C MET A 96 -18.08 -2.69 5.82
N GLN A 97 -17.44 -3.20 6.87
CA GLN A 97 -17.95 -3.10 8.25
C GLN A 97 -17.69 -1.70 8.85
N ASN A 98 -16.83 -0.90 8.23
CA ASN A 98 -16.55 0.47 8.65
C ASN A 98 -17.59 1.42 8.05
N ASP A 99 -18.27 2.20 8.91
CA ASP A 99 -19.35 3.12 8.52
C ASP A 99 -18.96 4.12 7.42
N LYS A 100 -17.70 4.56 7.39
CA LYS A 100 -17.21 5.49 6.35
C LYS A 100 -17.26 4.87 4.96
N TYR A 101 -16.81 3.60 4.83
CA TYR A 101 -16.84 2.88 3.55
C TYR A 101 -18.26 2.51 3.15
N ALA A 102 -19.07 2.05 4.10
CA ALA A 102 -20.48 1.75 3.87
C ALA A 102 -21.26 3.01 3.42
N LYS A 103 -21.00 4.16 4.04
CA LYS A 103 -21.57 5.45 3.65
C LYS A 103 -21.10 5.84 2.25
N ALA A 104 -19.79 5.84 1.99
CA ALA A 104 -19.24 6.20 0.70
C ALA A 104 -19.82 5.33 -0.44
N LYS A 105 -20.01 4.02 -0.21
CA LYS A 105 -20.64 3.11 -1.17
C LYS A 105 -22.08 3.54 -1.47
N ARG A 106 -22.89 3.82 -0.44
CA ARG A 106 -24.28 4.30 -0.62
C ARG A 106 -24.35 5.62 -1.37
N ASP A 107 -23.49 6.58 -1.02
CA ASP A 107 -23.46 7.91 -1.63
C ASP A 107 -23.09 7.83 -3.11
N LEU A 108 -22.06 7.04 -3.46
CA LEU A 108 -21.65 6.79 -4.85
C LEU A 108 -22.74 6.06 -5.64
N THR A 109 -23.38 5.03 -5.06
CA THR A 109 -24.49 4.33 -5.70
C THR A 109 -25.64 5.29 -6.02
N LYS A 110 -26.00 6.17 -5.08
CA LYS A 110 -27.03 7.20 -5.30
C LYS A 110 -26.61 8.20 -6.38
N GLN A 111 -25.35 8.63 -6.39
CA GLN A 111 -24.84 9.62 -7.35
C GLN A 111 -24.79 9.09 -8.78
N PHE A 112 -24.39 7.84 -8.98
CA PHE A 112 -24.14 7.27 -10.31
C PHE A 112 -25.20 6.28 -10.79
N GLY A 113 -26.19 5.93 -9.96
CA GLY A 113 -27.26 5.00 -10.30
C GLY A 113 -26.81 3.54 -10.48
N LYS A 114 -25.57 3.21 -10.15
CA LYS A 114 -24.98 1.86 -10.25
C LYS A 114 -24.09 1.56 -9.06
N GLU A 115 -23.87 0.28 -8.80
CA GLU A 115 -22.97 -0.15 -7.74
C GLU A 115 -21.52 0.22 -8.09
N PRO A 116 -20.81 0.99 -7.21
CA PRO A 116 -19.42 1.38 -7.43
C PRO A 116 -18.50 0.18 -7.17
N SER A 117 -17.34 0.16 -7.84
CA SER A 117 -16.27 -0.76 -7.50
C SER A 117 -15.73 -0.47 -6.09
N MET A 118 -15.10 -1.46 -5.46
CA MET A 118 -14.47 -1.23 -4.16
C MET A 118 -13.31 -0.22 -4.24
N ASN A 119 -12.67 -0.11 -5.39
CA ASN A 119 -11.65 0.90 -5.63
C ASN A 119 -12.24 2.32 -5.66
N ASP A 120 -13.40 2.52 -6.28
CA ASP A 120 -14.11 3.81 -6.25
C ASP A 120 -14.48 4.22 -4.81
N VAL A 121 -14.93 3.25 -4.01
CA VAL A 121 -15.26 3.46 -2.59
C VAL A 121 -13.99 3.85 -1.80
N LYS A 122 -12.91 3.09 -1.95
CA LYS A 122 -11.61 3.40 -1.32
C LYS A 122 -11.11 4.79 -1.74
N TRP A 123 -11.17 5.10 -3.02
CA TRP A 123 -10.77 6.40 -3.57
C TRP A 123 -11.54 7.55 -2.93
N ARG A 124 -12.86 7.43 -2.82
CA ARG A 124 -13.71 8.42 -2.16
C ARG A 124 -13.31 8.63 -0.70
N VAL A 125 -13.15 7.54 0.07
CA VAL A 125 -12.76 7.61 1.49
C VAL A 125 -11.36 8.20 1.66
N TYR A 126 -10.40 7.84 0.80
CA TYR A 126 -9.05 8.39 0.85
C TYR A 126 -9.02 9.89 0.53
N ASN A 127 -9.82 10.36 -0.43
CA ASN A 127 -9.92 11.80 -0.71
C ASN A 127 -10.50 12.58 0.47
N GLU A 128 -11.58 12.10 1.07
CA GLU A 128 -12.18 12.71 2.26
C GLU A 128 -11.18 12.74 3.43
N LYS A 129 -10.46 11.64 3.65
CA LYS A 129 -9.41 11.54 4.66
C LYS A 129 -8.25 12.51 4.37
N THR A 130 -7.83 12.64 3.11
CA THR A 130 -6.80 13.59 2.69
C THR A 130 -7.16 15.02 3.08
N LEU A 131 -8.39 15.45 2.78
CA LEU A 131 -8.88 16.79 3.14
C LEU A 131 -8.91 17.00 4.66
N ALA A 132 -9.42 16.03 5.41
CA ALA A 132 -9.47 16.10 6.87
C ALA A 132 -8.06 16.18 7.49
N LEU A 133 -7.11 15.39 6.98
CA LEU A 133 -5.73 15.39 7.48
C LEU A 133 -5.01 16.71 7.18
N ALA A 134 -5.20 17.27 5.98
CA ALA A 134 -4.67 18.59 5.62
C ALA A 134 -5.25 19.69 6.50
N SER A 135 -6.57 19.71 6.72
CA SER A 135 -7.25 20.69 7.59
C SER A 135 -6.75 20.62 9.04
N ASN A 136 -6.38 19.44 9.51
CA ASN A 136 -5.85 19.22 10.85
C ASN A 136 -4.31 19.27 10.91
N ARG A 137 -3.64 19.69 9.84
CA ARG A 137 -2.16 19.78 9.73
C ARG A 137 -1.43 18.48 10.09
N GLN A 138 -2.04 17.32 9.79
CA GLN A 138 -1.49 15.98 10.02
C GLN A 138 -0.71 15.52 8.77
N TRP A 139 0.37 16.23 8.45
CA TRP A 139 1.06 16.07 7.15
C TRP A 139 1.74 14.72 6.97
N GLY A 140 2.26 14.12 8.04
CA GLY A 140 2.79 12.76 7.98
C GLY A 140 1.71 11.72 7.69
N LEU A 141 0.53 11.84 8.33
CA LEU A 141 -0.61 10.97 8.03
C LEU A 141 -1.21 11.25 6.65
N TYR A 142 -1.24 12.53 6.22
CA TYR A 142 -1.59 12.93 4.86
C TYR A 142 -0.70 12.24 3.83
N ARG A 143 0.60 12.31 4.03
CA ARG A 143 1.62 11.64 3.21
C ARG A 143 1.38 10.13 3.11
N ASN A 144 1.10 9.47 4.24
CA ASN A 144 0.83 8.04 4.27
C ASN A 144 -0.48 7.69 3.54
N ASN A 145 -1.52 8.51 3.70
CA ASN A 145 -2.77 8.33 2.96
C ASN A 145 -2.58 8.50 1.44
N LYS A 146 -1.71 9.42 1.01
CA LYS A 146 -1.31 9.55 -0.41
C LYS A 146 -0.60 8.30 -0.91
N LEU A 147 0.24 7.65 -0.09
CA LEU A 147 0.89 6.38 -0.46
C LEU A 147 -0.13 5.24 -0.65
N ASP A 148 -1.18 5.18 0.16
CA ASP A 148 -2.26 4.22 -0.05
C ASP A 148 -3.04 4.51 -1.36
N MET A 149 -3.21 5.79 -1.71
CA MET A 149 -3.77 6.18 -3.02
C MET A 149 -2.87 5.77 -4.19
N VAL A 150 -1.53 5.88 -4.07
CA VAL A 150 -0.58 5.40 -5.09
C VAL A 150 -0.79 3.91 -5.35
N LYS A 151 -0.84 3.08 -4.31
CA LYS A 151 -1.07 1.63 -4.45
C LYS A 151 -2.37 1.32 -5.19
N LEU A 152 -3.42 2.11 -4.93
CA LEU A 152 -4.70 1.97 -5.61
C LEU A 152 -4.60 2.32 -7.10
N LEU A 153 -3.90 3.41 -7.42
CA LEU A 153 -3.67 3.86 -8.81
C LEU A 153 -2.84 2.84 -9.60
N GLU A 154 -1.76 2.31 -9.01
CA GLU A 154 -0.93 1.28 -9.63
C GLU A 154 -1.74 0.01 -9.92
N LYS A 155 -2.60 -0.41 -8.98
CA LYS A 155 -3.50 -1.55 -9.16
C LYS A 155 -4.49 -1.33 -10.31
N GLU A 156 -4.91 -0.10 -10.57
CA GLU A 156 -5.78 0.29 -11.68
C GLU A 156 -5.04 0.55 -13.00
N GLY A 157 -3.71 0.39 -13.03
CA GLY A 157 -2.90 0.67 -14.21
C GLY A 157 -2.73 2.17 -14.51
N LYS A 158 -3.05 3.05 -13.57
CA LYS A 158 -2.96 4.52 -13.70
C LYS A 158 -1.57 5.02 -13.31
N GLN A 159 -0.52 4.54 -14.02
CA GLN A 159 0.89 4.81 -13.69
C GLN A 159 1.25 6.30 -13.69
N LYS A 160 0.64 7.10 -14.59
CA LYS A 160 0.93 8.54 -14.65
C LYS A 160 0.46 9.26 -13.38
N GLU A 161 -0.75 8.98 -12.94
CA GLU A 161 -1.34 9.54 -11.73
C GLU A 161 -0.62 9.01 -10.48
N ALA A 162 -0.20 7.74 -10.50
CA ALA A 162 0.63 7.17 -9.44
C ALA A 162 1.97 7.91 -9.33
N LEU A 163 2.68 8.13 -10.45
CA LEU A 163 3.92 8.92 -10.47
C LEU A 163 3.68 10.34 -9.95
N GLN A 164 2.62 11.01 -10.38
CA GLN A 164 2.30 12.36 -9.89
C GLN A 164 2.15 12.40 -8.38
N THR A 165 1.42 11.43 -7.81
CA THR A 165 1.23 11.33 -6.37
C THR A 165 2.51 10.96 -5.63
N LEU A 166 3.36 10.10 -6.20
CA LEU A 166 4.69 9.78 -5.66
C LEU A 166 5.61 11.01 -5.63
N LEU A 167 5.58 11.84 -6.66
CA LEU A 167 6.36 13.07 -6.71
C LEU A 167 5.91 14.10 -5.66
N GLU A 168 4.61 14.17 -5.36
CA GLU A 168 4.07 14.94 -4.24
C GLU A 168 4.58 14.39 -2.89
N ILE A 169 4.56 13.06 -2.71
CA ILE A 169 5.10 12.39 -1.52
C ILE A 169 6.60 12.72 -1.34
N CYS A 170 7.39 12.64 -2.41
CA CYS A 170 8.81 12.99 -2.35
C CYS A 170 9.03 14.44 -1.90
N TYR A 171 8.18 15.36 -2.35
CA TYR A 171 8.26 16.76 -1.94
C TYR A 171 7.95 16.95 -0.45
N LEU A 172 6.94 16.26 0.07
CA LEU A 172 6.61 16.23 1.50
C LEU A 172 7.75 15.66 2.33
N ASP A 173 8.30 14.51 1.92
CA ASP A 173 9.39 13.81 2.61
C ASP A 173 10.67 14.66 2.66
N LEU A 174 11.03 15.34 1.57
CA LEU A 174 12.20 16.22 1.48
C LEU A 174 12.05 17.50 2.30
N ASN A 175 10.83 17.94 2.57
CA ASN A 175 10.51 19.05 3.45
C ASN A 175 10.34 18.63 4.91
N GLY A 176 10.41 17.32 5.24
CA GLY A 176 10.28 16.83 6.59
C GLY A 176 8.89 17.06 7.17
N CYS A 177 7.85 16.48 6.53
CA CYS A 177 6.47 16.63 6.94
C CYS A 177 6.23 16.04 8.35
N ARG A 178 5.51 16.76 9.20
CA ARG A 178 5.23 16.40 10.58
C ARG A 178 3.72 16.24 10.81
N ASN A 179 3.38 15.58 11.90
CA ASN A 179 2.02 15.61 12.43
C ASN A 179 2.00 16.59 13.60
N LEU A 180 0.98 17.43 13.67
CA LEU A 180 0.76 18.20 14.88
C LEU A 180 0.53 17.25 16.05
N SER A 181 1.23 17.52 17.15
CA SER A 181 1.05 16.78 18.39
C SER A 181 -0.36 16.97 18.92
N THR A 182 -0.85 16.00 19.68
CA THR A 182 -2.09 16.14 20.44
C THR A 182 -1.78 16.62 21.84
N ILE A 183 -2.54 17.61 22.34
CA ILE A 183 -2.53 17.98 23.75
C ILE A 183 -3.81 17.41 24.37
N ASN A 184 -3.67 16.60 25.42
CA ASN A 184 -4.80 15.96 26.12
C ASN A 184 -5.73 15.16 25.17
N GLY A 185 -5.15 14.46 24.18
CA GLY A 185 -5.89 13.64 23.20
C GLY A 185 -6.63 14.44 22.12
N LYS A 186 -6.50 15.78 22.10
CA LYS A 186 -7.06 16.63 21.03
C LYS A 186 -5.95 17.15 20.13
N PRO A 187 -6.16 17.24 18.82
CA PRO A 187 -5.21 17.90 17.93
C PRO A 187 -4.91 19.31 18.42
N MET A 188 -3.64 19.67 18.47
CA MET A 188 -3.18 21.01 18.78
C MET A 188 -3.74 22.00 17.76
N SER A 189 -4.29 23.12 18.23
CA SER A 189 -4.73 24.20 17.34
C SER A 189 -3.54 24.87 16.65
N LYS A 190 -3.81 25.58 15.54
CA LYS A 190 -2.78 26.37 14.85
C LYS A 190 -2.14 27.38 15.80
N LYS A 191 -2.95 28.10 16.62
CA LYS A 191 -2.47 29.09 17.57
C LYS A 191 -1.51 28.49 18.59
N GLU A 192 -1.89 27.38 19.21
CA GLU A 192 -1.04 26.66 20.19
C GLU A 192 0.28 26.18 19.54
N SER A 193 0.24 25.68 18.30
CA SER A 193 1.46 25.25 17.62
C SER A 193 2.37 26.43 17.25
N ASP A 194 1.80 27.56 16.85
CA ASP A 194 2.54 28.76 16.50
C ASP A 194 3.19 29.37 17.78
N GLU A 195 2.48 29.38 18.91
CA GLU A 195 3.02 29.80 20.21
C GLU A 195 4.14 28.94 20.74
N LEU A 196 4.10 27.60 20.42
CA LEU A 196 5.15 26.67 20.77
C LEU A 196 6.27 26.56 19.72
N GLY A 197 6.21 27.34 18.64
CA GLY A 197 7.18 27.32 17.55
C GLY A 197 7.22 25.99 16.79
N ILE A 198 6.13 25.21 16.82
CA ILE A 198 6.05 23.92 16.14
C ILE A 198 5.73 24.14 14.65
N MET A 199 6.67 23.83 13.79
CA MET A 199 6.51 23.93 12.35
C MET A 199 5.88 22.66 11.77
N ASP A 200 5.07 22.82 10.72
CA ASP A 200 4.46 21.71 9.95
C ASP A 200 5.51 20.90 9.18
N PHE A 201 6.59 21.56 8.80
CA PHE A 201 7.68 21.04 8.00
C PHE A 201 9.02 21.42 8.60
N ASP A 202 9.92 20.46 8.70
CA ASP A 202 11.24 20.64 9.27
C ASP A 202 12.26 19.78 8.50
N THR A 203 13.13 20.42 7.73
CA THR A 203 14.12 19.73 6.89
C THR A 203 15.12 18.90 7.68
N SER A 204 15.27 19.09 8.99
CA SER A 204 16.07 18.21 9.85
C SER A 204 15.45 16.84 10.01
N MET A 205 14.13 16.72 9.81
CA MET A 205 13.35 15.50 9.83
C MET A 205 13.13 14.92 8.43
N ALA A 206 13.75 15.50 7.40
CA ALA A 206 13.60 15.05 6.02
C ALA A 206 14.15 13.63 5.86
N PHE A 207 13.33 12.73 5.37
CA PHE A 207 13.71 11.36 5.11
C PHE A 207 12.97 10.81 3.89
N LEU A 208 13.73 10.47 2.85
CA LEU A 208 13.19 9.85 1.64
C LEU A 208 13.48 8.35 1.64
N ALA A 209 12.46 7.54 1.89
CA ALA A 209 12.60 6.10 1.98
C ALA A 209 13.02 5.48 0.64
N LEU A 210 13.95 4.51 0.69
CA LEU A 210 14.45 3.79 -0.51
C LEU A 210 13.33 3.16 -1.33
N GLY A 211 12.29 2.64 -0.66
CA GLY A 211 11.12 2.08 -1.34
C GLY A 211 10.36 3.11 -2.18
N ILE A 212 10.26 4.36 -1.73
CA ILE A 212 9.63 5.45 -2.50
C ILE A 212 10.48 5.79 -3.73
N ILE A 213 11.82 5.88 -3.56
CA ILE A 213 12.74 6.10 -4.68
C ILE A 213 12.61 5.00 -5.73
N SER A 214 12.53 3.73 -5.30
CA SER A 214 12.32 2.59 -6.22
C SER A 214 11.00 2.73 -6.97
N MET A 215 9.89 3.00 -6.27
CA MET A 215 8.57 3.19 -6.91
C MET A 215 8.60 4.33 -7.95
N VAL A 216 9.27 5.45 -7.64
CA VAL A 216 9.43 6.57 -8.59
C VAL A 216 10.20 6.11 -9.83
N ARG A 217 11.33 5.42 -9.66
CA ARG A 217 12.14 4.90 -10.78
C ARG A 217 11.37 3.92 -11.65
N ASP A 218 10.65 2.99 -11.03
CA ASP A 218 9.86 1.97 -11.72
C ASP A 218 8.75 2.62 -12.56
N ASN A 219 8.08 3.63 -12.02
CA ASN A 219 7.06 4.39 -12.75
C ASN A 219 7.66 5.23 -13.88
N ILE A 220 8.81 5.90 -13.68
CA ILE A 220 9.53 6.64 -14.72
C ILE A 220 9.90 5.70 -15.88
N LYS A 221 10.47 4.53 -15.56
CA LYS A 221 10.82 3.50 -16.54
C LYS A 221 9.60 2.95 -17.28
N SER A 222 8.53 2.65 -16.57
CA SER A 222 7.28 2.14 -17.15
C SER A 222 6.64 3.12 -18.12
N LEU A 223 6.71 4.42 -17.81
CA LEU A 223 6.19 5.51 -18.63
C LEU A 223 7.17 6.01 -19.71
N ASN A 224 8.40 5.45 -19.75
CA ASN A 224 9.47 5.85 -20.65
C ASN A 224 9.75 7.37 -20.63
N LEU A 225 9.76 7.98 -19.42
CA LEU A 225 9.99 9.41 -19.24
C LEU A 225 11.48 9.70 -19.02
N ASP A 226 11.95 10.84 -19.53
CA ASP A 226 13.27 11.36 -19.20
C ASP A 226 13.26 12.25 -17.93
N PHE A 227 14.43 12.54 -17.37
CA PHE A 227 14.53 13.36 -16.16
C PHE A 227 14.10 14.83 -16.36
N LYS A 228 14.07 15.35 -17.59
CA LYS A 228 13.59 16.72 -17.87
C LYS A 228 12.07 16.77 -17.77
N GLU A 229 11.42 15.75 -18.33
CA GLU A 229 9.96 15.59 -18.26
C GLU A 229 9.51 15.39 -16.80
N VAL A 230 10.19 14.51 -16.06
CA VAL A 230 9.92 14.28 -14.65
C VAL A 230 10.14 15.53 -13.80
N LYS A 231 11.21 16.30 -14.07
CA LYS A 231 11.43 17.59 -13.43
C LYS A 231 10.27 18.55 -13.66
N LYS A 232 9.86 18.71 -14.91
CA LYS A 232 8.75 19.60 -15.27
C LYS A 232 7.49 19.20 -14.52
N LEU A 233 7.17 17.90 -14.51
CA LEU A 233 6.03 17.35 -13.80
C LEU A 233 6.13 17.62 -12.28
N PHE A 234 7.28 17.36 -11.66
CA PHE A 234 7.55 17.60 -10.26
C PHE A 234 7.31 19.06 -9.86
N ILE A 235 7.86 19.99 -10.64
CA ILE A 235 7.72 21.44 -10.40
C ILE A 235 6.25 21.87 -10.56
N GLU A 236 5.60 21.42 -11.64
CA GLU A 236 4.20 21.77 -11.93
C GLU A 236 3.25 21.31 -10.82
N ILE A 237 3.37 20.05 -10.38
CA ILE A 237 2.53 19.48 -9.33
C ILE A 237 2.70 20.26 -8.02
N ASN A 238 3.96 20.46 -7.60
CA ASN A 238 4.26 21.03 -6.30
C ASN A 238 4.04 22.55 -6.24
N ASN A 239 4.02 23.24 -7.36
CA ASN A 239 3.58 24.64 -7.44
C ASN A 239 2.04 24.79 -7.31
N LYS A 240 1.27 23.79 -7.75
CA LYS A 240 -0.20 23.79 -7.65
C LYS A 240 -0.71 23.46 -6.26
N THR A 241 0.12 22.88 -5.40
CA THR A 241 -0.27 22.45 -4.05
C THR A 241 -0.37 23.65 -3.10
N LYS A 242 -1.43 24.43 -3.24
CA LYS A 242 -1.69 25.67 -2.48
C LYS A 242 -1.65 25.57 -0.95
N PRO A 243 -2.03 24.46 -0.29
CA PRO A 243 -1.94 24.36 1.16
C PRO A 243 -0.51 24.35 1.71
N LEU A 244 0.48 24.16 0.85
CA LEU A 244 1.88 23.91 1.22
C LEU A 244 2.77 25.15 0.98
N LYS A 245 2.23 26.36 1.14
CA LYS A 245 2.94 27.61 0.85
C LYS A 245 4.18 27.88 1.72
N ASN A 246 4.28 27.24 2.87
CA ASN A 246 5.37 27.47 3.84
C ASN A 246 6.37 26.31 3.90
N MET A 247 6.56 25.61 2.80
CA MET A 247 7.57 24.56 2.70
C MET A 247 8.98 25.15 2.78
N PRO A 248 9.89 24.62 3.62
CA PRO A 248 11.27 25.08 3.73
C PRO A 248 12.05 25.02 2.42
N LEU A 249 11.81 23.98 1.61
CA LEU A 249 12.40 23.86 0.27
C LEU A 249 11.34 24.22 -0.78
N ASN A 250 11.71 25.10 -1.70
CA ASN A 250 10.89 25.28 -2.90
C ASN A 250 11.04 24.07 -3.85
N PRO A 251 10.15 23.90 -4.85
CA PRO A 251 10.17 22.74 -5.74
C PRO A 251 11.51 22.55 -6.49
N GLU A 252 12.20 23.63 -6.89
CA GLU A 252 13.50 23.53 -7.56
C GLU A 252 14.61 22.99 -6.63
N GLN A 253 14.64 23.45 -5.39
CA GLN A 253 15.58 22.97 -4.37
C GLN A 253 15.32 21.50 -4.03
N ALA A 254 14.05 21.14 -3.84
CA ALA A 254 13.64 19.77 -3.54
C ALA A 254 13.95 18.84 -4.73
N TRP A 255 13.73 19.28 -5.97
CA TRP A 255 14.10 18.49 -7.15
C TRP A 255 15.58 18.16 -7.18
N LYS A 256 16.47 19.13 -6.90
CA LYS A 256 17.92 18.87 -6.87
C LYS A 256 18.28 17.76 -5.89
N LYS A 257 17.66 17.76 -4.69
CA LYS A 257 17.86 16.71 -3.69
C LYS A 257 17.30 15.36 -4.18
N LEU A 258 16.07 15.33 -4.71
CA LEU A 258 15.47 14.12 -5.25
C LEU A 258 16.33 13.49 -6.35
N LEU A 259 16.82 14.32 -7.29
CA LEU A 259 17.68 13.86 -8.38
C LEU A 259 18.99 13.27 -7.87
N SER A 260 19.59 13.86 -6.83
CA SER A 260 20.79 13.32 -6.18
C SER A 260 20.51 11.93 -5.59
N GLU A 261 19.41 11.76 -4.85
CA GLU A 261 19.01 10.47 -4.28
C GLU A 261 18.68 9.42 -5.35
N MET A 262 18.09 9.84 -6.47
CA MET A 262 17.82 8.94 -7.59
C MET A 262 19.09 8.51 -8.35
N LYS A 263 20.19 9.26 -8.30
CA LYS A 263 21.45 8.95 -8.99
C LYS A 263 22.44 8.18 -8.11
N SER A 264 22.35 8.29 -6.79
CA SER A 264 23.33 7.75 -5.84
C SER A 264 23.22 6.23 -5.65
N LYS A 265 22.30 5.54 -6.32
CA LYS A 265 22.04 4.08 -6.22
C LYS A 265 21.60 3.53 -7.58
#